data_7a05fe0f34f0bc721f4c20af7fbfedda
#
_entry.id   7a05fe0f34f0bc721f4c20af7fbfedda
#
_cell.length_a   1.000
_cell.length_b   1.000
_cell.length_c   1.000
_cell.angle_alpha   90.00
_cell.angle_beta   90.00
_cell.angle_gamma   90.00
#
_symmetry.space_group_name_H-M   'P 1'
#
loop_
_entity.id
_entity.type
_entity.pdbx_description
1 polymer ?
#
loop_
_entity_poly.entity_id
_entity_poly.type
_entity_poly.pdbx_seq_one_letter_code
_entity_poly.pdbx_strand_id
1 'polypeptide(L)'
;MKASDKYLKIVEWSEEDKCYIGTCPGLMLGGVHGDDEAAVYRELCRAVEEWIKIYKEDREPLPAATAGRKYSGKFVLRVGEDMHKALTIEALREGESLNAHCVHLLRERRAPYGK
;
A
#
# COMPACT_ATOMS: atom_id res chain seq x y z
N MET A 1 -10.07 -11.98 17.81
CA MET A 1 -9.58 -11.39 16.55
C MET A 1 -9.46 -12.48 15.50
N LYS A 2 -10.02 -12.22 14.33
CA LYS A 2 -9.93 -13.16 13.19
C LYS A 2 -8.61 -12.94 12.44
N ALA A 3 -8.16 -13.98 11.71
CA ALA A 3 -6.98 -13.84 10.86
C ALA A 3 -7.16 -12.73 9.83
N SER A 4 -8.37 -12.54 9.33
CA SER A 4 -8.67 -11.48 8.35
C SER A 4 -8.47 -10.07 8.90
N ASP A 5 -8.47 -9.90 10.22
CA ASP A 5 -8.26 -8.58 10.84
C ASP A 5 -6.82 -8.10 10.71
N LYS A 6 -5.89 -8.99 10.33
CA LYS A 6 -4.48 -8.65 10.14
C LYS A 6 -4.20 -7.99 8.80
N TYR A 7 -5.18 -7.92 7.92
CA TYR A 7 -4.98 -7.42 6.56
C TYR A 7 -5.78 -6.15 6.32
N LEU A 8 -5.08 -5.15 5.77
CA LEU A 8 -5.68 -3.85 5.48
C LEU A 8 -6.68 -3.99 4.33
N LYS A 9 -7.91 -3.56 4.58
CA LYS A 9 -8.98 -3.57 3.59
C LYS A 9 -9.26 -2.13 3.20
N ILE A 10 -9.33 -1.89 1.90
CA ILE A 10 -9.55 -0.55 1.36
C ILE A 10 -10.78 -0.59 0.47
N VAL A 11 -11.74 0.29 0.73
CA VAL A 11 -12.91 0.50 -0.14
C VAL A 11 -12.89 1.96 -0.53
N GLU A 12 -12.89 2.22 -1.83
CA GLU A 12 -12.86 3.60 -2.32
C GLU A 12 -13.71 3.73 -3.58
N TRP A 13 -14.17 4.95 -3.83
CA TRP A 13 -14.87 5.27 -5.05
C TRP A 13 -13.88 5.37 -6.20
N SER A 14 -14.21 4.73 -7.33
CA SER A 14 -13.42 4.83 -8.55
C SER A 14 -14.14 5.73 -9.52
N GLU A 15 -13.59 6.89 -9.79
CA GLU A 15 -14.16 7.83 -10.75
C GLU A 15 -14.11 7.26 -12.17
N GLU A 16 -13.05 6.51 -12.47
CA GLU A 16 -12.89 5.85 -13.76
C GLU A 16 -13.94 4.78 -14.01
N ASP A 17 -14.15 3.93 -13.01
CA ASP A 17 -15.08 2.79 -13.15
C ASP A 17 -16.50 3.10 -12.69
N LYS A 18 -16.69 4.28 -12.10
CA LYS A 18 -18.00 4.73 -11.59
C LYS A 18 -18.64 3.75 -10.61
N CYS A 19 -17.83 3.23 -9.73
CA CYS A 19 -18.28 2.30 -8.68
C CYS A 19 -17.30 2.30 -7.52
N TYR A 20 -17.68 1.63 -6.43
CA TYR A 20 -16.77 1.40 -5.32
C TYR A 20 -15.92 0.17 -5.61
N ILE A 21 -14.65 0.24 -5.25
CA ILE A 21 -13.71 -0.87 -5.42
C ILE A 21 -13.13 -1.21 -4.06
N GLY A 22 -13.14 -2.49 -3.73
CA GLY A 22 -12.56 -3.01 -2.50
C GLY A 22 -11.33 -3.84 -2.81
N THR A 23 -10.23 -3.56 -2.12
CA THR A 23 -8.96 -4.27 -2.31
C THR A 23 -8.35 -4.63 -0.96
N CYS A 24 -7.50 -5.64 -0.99
CA CYS A 24 -6.72 -6.05 0.19
C CYS A 24 -5.28 -6.28 -0.25
N PRO A 25 -4.48 -5.19 -0.31
CA PRO A 25 -3.11 -5.27 -0.82
C PRO A 25 -2.27 -6.28 -0.03
N GLY A 26 -1.45 -7.03 -0.73
CA GLY A 26 -0.56 -8.01 -0.11
C GLY A 26 -1.17 -9.38 0.10
N LEU A 27 -2.49 -9.49 0.12
CA LEU A 27 -3.18 -10.77 0.28
C LEU A 27 -3.90 -11.20 -0.99
N MET A 28 -4.67 -10.30 -1.58
CA MET A 28 -5.47 -10.59 -2.77
C MET A 28 -4.91 -9.93 -4.00
N LEU A 29 -5.06 -10.60 -5.13
CA LEU A 29 -4.87 -9.98 -6.44
C LEU A 29 -6.24 -9.52 -6.92
N GLY A 30 -6.32 -8.34 -7.53
CA GLY A 30 -7.58 -7.76 -7.97
C GLY A 30 -8.41 -7.26 -6.80
N GLY A 31 -9.70 -7.12 -7.03
CA GLY A 31 -10.60 -6.61 -6.01
C GLY A 31 -12.04 -6.95 -6.27
N VAL A 32 -12.92 -6.46 -5.42
CA VAL A 32 -14.36 -6.56 -5.58
C VAL A 32 -14.91 -5.18 -5.92
N HIS A 33 -16.07 -5.11 -6.55
CA HIS A 33 -16.65 -3.83 -6.95
C HIS A 33 -18.17 -3.86 -6.84
N GLY A 34 -18.77 -2.71 -6.75
CA GLY A 34 -20.21 -2.57 -6.70
C GLY A 34 -20.65 -1.13 -6.49
N ASP A 35 -21.93 -0.91 -6.53
CA ASP A 35 -22.52 0.42 -6.43
C ASP A 35 -22.76 0.89 -5.00
N ASP A 36 -22.77 -0.02 -4.05
CA ASP A 36 -23.02 0.31 -2.64
C ASP A 36 -21.76 0.06 -1.81
N GLU A 37 -21.29 1.09 -1.16
CA GLU A 37 -20.03 1.05 -0.39
C GLU A 37 -20.06 -0.04 0.69
N ALA A 38 -21.13 -0.09 1.46
CA ALA A 38 -21.26 -1.08 2.54
C ALA A 38 -21.31 -2.51 2.01
N ALA A 39 -22.00 -2.72 0.89
CA ALA A 39 -22.09 -4.03 0.27
C ALA A 39 -20.73 -4.47 -0.27
N VAL A 40 -19.97 -3.55 -0.86
CA VAL A 40 -18.60 -3.83 -1.34
C VAL A 40 -17.70 -4.21 -0.16
N TYR A 41 -17.83 -3.52 0.96
CA TYR A 41 -17.04 -3.86 2.14
C TYR A 41 -17.36 -5.27 2.64
N ARG A 42 -18.64 -5.64 2.72
CA ARG A 42 -19.03 -6.99 3.14
C ARG A 42 -18.48 -8.05 2.19
N GLU A 43 -18.57 -7.77 0.89
CA GLU A 43 -18.03 -8.67 -0.13
C GLU A 43 -16.52 -8.81 -0.01
N LEU A 44 -15.82 -7.70 0.25
CA LEU A 44 -14.39 -7.70 0.46
C LEU A 44 -13.99 -8.54 1.66
N CYS A 45 -14.70 -8.40 2.78
CA CYS A 45 -14.45 -9.21 3.98
C CYS A 45 -14.59 -10.70 3.68
N ARG A 46 -15.61 -11.06 2.91
CA ARG A 46 -15.83 -12.44 2.52
C ARG A 46 -14.71 -12.96 1.62
N ALA A 47 -14.30 -12.14 0.66
CA ALA A 47 -13.22 -12.49 -0.26
C ALA A 47 -11.90 -12.69 0.50
N VAL A 48 -11.60 -11.82 1.46
CA VAL A 48 -10.39 -11.93 2.28
C VAL A 48 -10.40 -13.24 3.06
N GLU A 49 -11.52 -13.61 3.66
CA GLU A 49 -11.63 -14.86 4.40
C GLU A 49 -11.43 -16.07 3.48
N GLU A 50 -11.95 -16.01 2.27
CA GLU A 50 -11.75 -17.08 1.28
C GLU A 50 -10.30 -17.21 0.83
N TRP A 51 -9.63 -16.09 0.60
CA TRP A 51 -8.21 -16.11 0.24
C TRP A 51 -7.37 -16.73 1.35
N ILE A 52 -7.65 -16.38 2.61
CA ILE A 52 -6.96 -16.97 3.74
C ILE A 52 -7.16 -18.48 3.79
N LYS A 53 -8.40 -18.90 3.55
CA LYS A 53 -8.75 -20.33 3.53
C LYS A 53 -7.98 -21.07 2.44
N ILE A 54 -7.88 -20.48 1.26
CA ILE A 54 -7.13 -21.07 0.14
C ILE A 54 -5.65 -21.20 0.50
N TYR A 55 -5.04 -20.16 1.07
CA TYR A 55 -3.65 -20.24 1.53
C TYR A 55 -3.44 -21.42 2.50
N LYS A 56 -4.35 -21.59 3.45
CA LYS A 56 -4.26 -22.69 4.42
C LYS A 56 -4.44 -24.05 3.77
N GLU A 57 -5.38 -24.18 2.85
CA GLU A 57 -5.63 -25.43 2.13
C GLU A 57 -4.43 -25.83 1.27
N ASP A 58 -3.79 -24.86 0.66
CA ASP A 58 -2.62 -25.06 -0.19
C ASP A 58 -1.33 -25.19 0.63
N ARG A 59 -1.42 -25.06 1.96
CA ARG A 59 -0.27 -25.08 2.87
C ARG A 59 0.78 -24.02 2.51
N GLU A 60 0.31 -22.88 1.97
CA GLU A 60 1.17 -21.76 1.70
C GLU A 60 1.22 -20.84 2.92
N PRO A 61 2.38 -20.25 3.23
CA PRO A 61 2.44 -19.31 4.35
C PRO A 61 1.61 -18.07 4.04
N LEU A 62 0.86 -17.62 5.05
CA LEU A 62 0.10 -16.38 4.91
C LEU A 62 1.03 -15.19 4.75
N PRO A 63 0.66 -14.20 3.92
CA PRO A 63 1.45 -12.98 3.80
C PRO A 63 1.57 -12.24 5.14
N ALA A 64 2.59 -11.39 5.25
CA ALA A 64 2.79 -10.58 6.44
C ALA A 64 1.58 -9.67 6.67
N ALA A 65 1.27 -9.43 7.94
CA ALA A 65 0.17 -8.54 8.32
C ALA A 65 0.38 -7.14 7.75
N THR A 66 -0.71 -6.52 7.29
CA THR A 66 -0.69 -5.16 6.76
C THR A 66 -1.47 -4.19 7.63
N ALA A 67 -2.42 -4.67 8.42
CA ALA A 67 -3.20 -3.87 9.35
C ALA A 67 -2.59 -3.94 10.76
N GLY A 68 -2.66 -2.86 11.49
CA GLY A 68 -2.16 -2.80 12.87
C GLY A 68 -0.65 -2.92 12.99
N ARG A 69 0.06 -2.84 11.88
CA ARG A 69 1.51 -2.96 11.83
C ARG A 69 2.16 -1.64 12.17
N LYS A 70 3.22 -1.68 12.98
CA LYS A 70 4.01 -0.49 13.28
C LYS A 70 5.09 -0.31 12.22
N TYR A 71 5.26 0.93 11.80
CA TYR A 71 6.30 1.31 10.85
C TYR A 71 7.32 2.18 11.57
N SER A 72 8.60 1.86 11.42
CA SER A 72 9.68 2.58 12.11
C SER A 72 9.90 4.00 11.58
N GLY A 73 9.47 4.24 10.36
CA GLY A 73 9.76 5.50 9.67
C GLY A 73 11.11 5.48 8.95
N LYS A 74 11.79 4.34 8.96
CA LYS A 74 13.10 4.20 8.30
C LYS A 74 13.08 2.97 7.40
N PHE A 75 13.61 3.10 6.20
CA PHE A 75 13.84 1.97 5.31
C PHE A 75 15.00 2.30 4.38
N VAL A 76 15.64 1.27 3.84
CA VAL A 76 16.75 1.42 2.92
C VAL A 76 16.20 1.42 1.50
N LEU A 77 16.66 2.39 0.71
CA LEU A 77 16.30 2.48 -0.71
C LEU A 77 17.58 2.36 -1.52
N ARG A 78 17.63 1.36 -2.39
CA ARG A 78 18.78 1.15 -3.28
C ARG A 78 18.38 1.60 -4.68
N VAL A 79 19.00 2.69 -5.12
CA VAL A 79 18.62 3.36 -6.38
C VAL A 79 19.65 3.17 -7.49
N GLY A 80 20.76 2.51 -7.21
CA GLY A 80 21.86 2.35 -8.16
C GLY A 80 22.83 3.53 -8.10
N GLU A 81 24.02 3.32 -8.68
CA GLU A 81 25.12 4.30 -8.56
C GLU A 81 24.81 5.63 -9.23
N ASP A 82 24.26 5.58 -10.43
CA ASP A 82 24.01 6.82 -11.19
C ASP A 82 23.00 7.72 -10.52
N MET A 83 21.90 7.14 -10.03
CA MET A 83 20.88 7.92 -9.34
C MET A 83 21.39 8.43 -7.99
N HIS A 84 22.16 7.61 -7.28
CA HIS A 84 22.78 8.02 -6.03
C HIS A 84 23.64 9.27 -6.23
N LYS A 85 24.47 9.27 -7.29
CA LYS A 85 25.30 10.42 -7.63
C LYS A 85 24.45 11.63 -7.98
N ALA A 86 23.45 11.45 -8.83
CA ALA A 86 22.60 12.56 -9.26
C ALA A 86 21.86 13.19 -8.08
N LEU A 87 21.28 12.40 -7.21
CA LEU A 87 20.59 12.89 -6.02
C LEU A 87 21.52 13.61 -5.06
N THR A 88 22.75 13.10 -4.92
CA THR A 88 23.76 13.73 -4.07
C THR A 88 24.14 15.11 -4.59
N ILE A 89 24.36 15.23 -5.89
CA ILE A 89 24.68 16.51 -6.51
C ILE A 89 23.52 17.50 -6.36
N GLU A 90 22.31 17.05 -6.58
CA GLU A 90 21.11 17.89 -6.40
C GLU A 90 21.01 18.40 -4.97
N ALA A 91 21.21 17.51 -4.00
CA ALA A 91 21.15 17.88 -2.59
C ALA A 91 22.20 18.94 -2.24
N LEU A 92 23.42 18.76 -2.76
CA LEU A 92 24.51 19.73 -2.54
C LEU A 92 24.15 21.11 -3.14
N ARG A 93 23.54 21.12 -4.32
CA ARG A 93 23.11 22.38 -4.95
C ARG A 93 22.03 23.09 -4.14
N GLU A 94 21.15 22.31 -3.51
CA GLU A 94 20.08 22.84 -2.69
C GLU A 94 20.53 23.18 -1.27
N GLY A 95 21.77 22.84 -0.91
CA GLY A 95 22.28 23.10 0.42
C GLY A 95 21.66 22.22 1.50
N GLU A 96 21.21 21.02 1.14
CA GLU A 96 20.59 20.10 2.09
C GLU A 96 21.24 18.73 2.07
N SER A 97 20.95 17.90 3.09
CA SER A 97 21.46 16.54 3.13
C SER A 97 20.80 15.69 2.06
N LEU A 98 21.46 14.61 1.65
CA LEU A 98 20.87 13.65 0.71
C LEU A 98 19.54 13.12 1.24
N ASN A 99 19.47 12.77 2.52
CA ASN A 99 18.24 12.26 3.12
C ASN A 99 17.11 13.30 3.05
N ALA A 100 17.40 14.55 3.43
CA ALA A 100 16.41 15.61 3.39
C ALA A 100 15.90 15.85 1.96
N HIS A 101 16.82 15.86 1.00
CA HIS A 101 16.46 16.06 -0.40
C HIS A 101 15.52 14.94 -0.89
N CYS A 102 15.87 13.69 -0.61
CA CYS A 102 15.05 12.56 -1.00
C CYS A 102 13.67 12.60 -0.33
N VAL A 103 13.61 12.95 0.94
CA VAL A 103 12.33 13.07 1.65
C VAL A 103 11.46 14.15 0.99
N HIS A 104 12.05 15.29 0.61
CA HIS A 104 11.30 16.33 -0.09
C HIS A 104 10.71 15.84 -1.40
N LEU A 105 11.50 15.13 -2.20
CA LEU A 105 11.04 14.58 -3.48
C LEU A 105 9.89 13.60 -3.29
N LEU A 106 10.01 12.72 -2.32
CA LEU A 106 8.97 11.73 -2.04
C LEU A 106 7.68 12.39 -1.55
N ARG A 107 7.80 13.43 -0.71
CA ARG A 107 6.64 14.18 -0.24
C ARG A 107 5.95 14.94 -1.37
N GLU A 108 6.72 15.53 -2.27
CA GLU A 108 6.17 16.20 -3.46
C GLU A 108 5.30 15.24 -4.26
N ARG A 109 5.79 14.03 -4.47
CA ARG A 109 5.06 13.02 -5.23
C ARG A 109 3.73 12.69 -4.59
N ARG A 110 3.64 12.76 -3.26
CA ARG A 110 2.43 12.45 -2.50
C ARG A 110 1.54 13.66 -2.20
N ALA A 111 2.03 14.86 -2.45
CA ALA A 111 1.30 16.08 -2.12
C ALA A 111 -0.16 16.10 -2.60
N PRO A 112 -0.49 15.65 -3.82
CA PRO A 112 -1.88 15.64 -4.28
C PRO A 112 -2.82 14.85 -3.39
N TYR A 113 -2.33 13.86 -2.66
CA TYR A 113 -3.16 13.06 -1.77
C TYR A 113 -3.41 13.73 -0.43
N GLY A 114 -2.62 14.72 -0.09
CA GLY A 114 -2.78 15.46 1.14
C GLY A 114 -3.82 16.57 1.08
N LYS A 115 -4.44 16.73 -0.04
CA LYS A 115 -5.39 17.82 -0.29
C LYS A 115 -6.80 17.43 0.02
#